data_4202aaf93fb3b732fa8185825b10dc41
#
_entry.id   4202aaf93fb3b732fa8185825b10dc41
#
_cell.length_a   1.000
_cell.length_b   1.000
_cell.length_c   1.000
_cell.angle_alpha   90.00
_cell.angle_beta   90.00
_cell.angle_gamma   90.00
#
_symmetry.space_group_name_H-M   'P 1'
#
loop_
_entity.id
_entity.type
_entity.pdbx_description
1 polymer ?
#
loop_
_entity_poly.entity_id
_entity_poly.type
_entity_poly.pdbx_seq_one_letter_code
_entity_poly.pdbx_strand_id
1 'polypeptide(L)'
;GWELDTQVSSTHGFPNPFSMKRPGVRRISGLEYGKVLPGDKGGRNQLDVVLPVADGQKRPVLLQIHGGGWMIGDKEQQGGPLMSYLAERGWVCFAMNYRLSPKATFPDHIVDVKRAIAWIRENAESYGADPEFICVTGGSAGGHLTALAALTPNDPAFQPGFETVDTRVVA
;
A
#
# COMPACT_ATOMS: atom_id res chain seq x y z
N GLY A 1 2.72 16.88 20.08
CA GLY A 1 1.90 17.88 19.38
C GLY A 1 1.66 17.43 17.96
N TRP A 2 0.46 17.66 17.45
CA TRP A 2 0.05 17.39 16.06
C TRP A 2 0.18 18.70 15.29
N GLU A 3 0.95 18.71 14.21
CA GLU A 3 0.94 19.82 13.25
C GLU A 3 0.14 19.39 12.01
N LEU A 4 -0.78 20.25 11.57
CA LEU A 4 -1.50 20.08 10.31
C LEU A 4 -0.56 20.43 9.16
N ASP A 5 -0.46 19.55 8.17
CA ASP A 5 0.24 19.85 6.93
C ASP A 5 -0.58 20.81 6.07
N THR A 6 -0.22 22.09 6.10
CA THR A 6 -0.88 23.14 5.32
C THR A 6 -0.44 23.17 3.84
N GLN A 7 0.46 22.29 3.42
CA GLN A 7 0.98 22.23 2.05
C GLN A 7 0.11 21.37 1.09
N VAL A 8 -0.97 20.76 1.59
CA VAL A 8 -1.90 20.09 0.69
C VAL A 8 -2.80 21.14 0.05
N SER A 9 -2.61 21.42 -1.22
CA SER A 9 -3.51 22.24 -2.02
C SER A 9 -4.88 21.57 -2.06
N SER A 10 -5.73 21.89 -1.10
CA SER A 10 -7.10 21.44 -1.09
C SER A 10 -7.91 22.37 -1.98
N THR A 11 -8.47 21.86 -3.03
CA THR A 11 -9.48 22.57 -3.84
C THR A 11 -10.78 22.82 -3.05
N HIS A 12 -10.88 22.44 -1.78
CA HIS A 12 -12.10 22.51 -0.96
C HIS A 12 -11.84 22.81 0.53
N GLY A 13 -10.98 23.76 0.88
CA GLY A 13 -10.97 24.49 2.15
C GLY A 13 -11.00 23.74 3.50
N PHE A 14 -11.09 22.42 3.55
CA PHE A 14 -11.01 21.63 4.75
C PHE A 14 -9.69 20.86 4.82
N PRO A 15 -8.94 20.96 5.93
CA PRO A 15 -7.75 20.15 6.13
C PRO A 15 -8.14 18.66 6.09
N ASN A 16 -7.45 17.89 5.27
CA ASN A 16 -7.62 16.43 5.27
C ASN A 16 -7.22 15.89 6.65
N PRO A 17 -8.15 15.34 7.45
CA PRO A 17 -7.83 14.83 8.78
C PRO A 17 -6.81 13.69 8.79
N PHE A 18 -6.47 13.15 7.61
CA PHE A 18 -5.48 12.09 7.42
C PHE A 18 -4.07 12.61 7.11
N SER A 19 -3.89 13.94 6.93
CA SER A 19 -2.58 14.58 6.65
C SER A 19 -1.86 15.09 7.90
N MET A 20 -2.08 14.46 9.05
CA MET A 20 -1.39 14.87 10.29
C MET A 20 0.08 14.47 10.26
N LYS A 21 0.98 15.45 10.33
CA LYS A 21 2.39 15.21 10.56
C LYS A 21 2.62 14.73 11.98
N ARG A 22 3.31 13.60 12.11
CA ARG A 22 3.75 13.09 13.43
C ARG A 22 5.27 13.23 13.53
N PRO A 23 5.79 13.74 14.66
CA PRO A 23 7.23 13.79 14.89
C PRO A 23 7.84 12.39 14.73
N GLY A 24 8.96 12.30 14.00
CA GLY A 24 9.66 11.03 13.78
C GLY A 24 9.04 10.10 12.73
N VAL A 25 7.98 10.54 12.04
CA VAL A 25 7.36 9.80 10.92
C VAL A 25 7.38 10.66 9.67
N ARG A 26 7.73 10.05 8.55
CA ARG A 26 7.69 10.70 7.22
C ARG A 26 6.86 9.90 6.24
N ARG A 27 6.34 10.57 5.21
CA ARG A 27 5.59 9.97 4.10
C ARG A 27 6.32 10.23 2.79
N ILE A 28 6.36 9.23 1.92
CA ILE A 28 6.80 9.33 0.52
C ILE A 28 5.63 8.84 -0.32
N SER A 29 5.19 9.66 -1.27
CA SER A 29 3.99 9.39 -2.06
C SER A 29 4.31 9.18 -3.53
N GLY A 30 3.44 8.43 -4.23
CA GLY A 30 3.50 8.27 -5.68
C GLY A 30 4.58 7.32 -6.18
N LEU A 31 5.00 6.35 -5.37
CA LEU A 31 5.95 5.32 -5.79
C LEU A 31 5.25 4.32 -6.72
N GLU A 32 5.81 4.07 -7.89
CA GLU A 32 5.24 3.12 -8.85
C GLU A 32 5.72 1.70 -8.55
N TYR A 33 4.79 0.79 -8.25
CA TYR A 33 5.09 -0.63 -8.01
C TYR A 33 5.07 -1.47 -9.30
N GLY A 34 4.82 -0.86 -10.42
CA GLY A 34 4.85 -1.51 -11.73
C GLY A 34 4.49 -0.56 -12.85
N LYS A 35 4.66 -1.03 -14.09
CA LYS A 35 4.25 -0.27 -15.28
C LYS A 35 2.74 -0.04 -15.31
N VAL A 36 2.33 1.01 -16.00
CA VAL A 36 0.93 1.25 -16.34
C VAL A 36 0.38 0.10 -17.18
N LEU A 37 -0.73 -0.46 -16.76
CA LEU A 37 -1.42 -1.56 -17.45
C LEU A 37 -2.78 -1.09 -17.99
N PRO A 38 -3.38 -1.83 -18.96
CA PRO A 38 -4.74 -1.55 -19.39
C PRO A 38 -5.71 -1.46 -18.20
N GLY A 39 -6.56 -0.43 -18.20
CA GLY A 39 -7.47 -0.16 -17.08
C GLY A 39 -6.89 0.75 -15.99
N ASP A 40 -5.59 1.02 -16.00
CA ASP A 40 -5.01 2.05 -15.15
C ASP A 40 -5.43 3.45 -15.63
N LYS A 41 -5.96 4.24 -14.71
CA LYS A 41 -6.23 5.66 -14.93
C LYS A 41 -5.69 6.45 -13.74
N GLY A 42 -4.59 7.14 -13.98
CA GLY A 42 -4.09 8.14 -13.04
C GLY A 42 -3.54 7.54 -11.74
N GLY A 43 -2.48 6.73 -11.85
CA GLY A 43 -1.71 6.28 -10.68
C GLY A 43 -2.31 5.08 -9.95
N ARG A 44 -3.02 4.19 -10.67
CA ARG A 44 -3.51 2.95 -10.08
C ARG A 44 -2.38 1.94 -9.81
N ASN A 45 -1.21 2.15 -10.40
CA ASN A 45 0.03 1.41 -10.16
C ASN A 45 0.91 2.03 -9.07
N GLN A 46 0.37 2.95 -8.27
CA GLN A 46 1.14 3.69 -7.25
C GLN A 46 0.83 3.24 -5.84
N LEU A 47 1.82 3.42 -4.96
CA LEU A 47 1.70 3.29 -3.52
C LEU A 47 2.40 4.45 -2.82
N ASP A 48 2.02 4.64 -1.56
CA ASP A 48 2.67 5.56 -0.63
C ASP A 48 3.30 4.77 0.50
N VAL A 49 4.36 5.29 1.11
CA VAL A 49 4.96 4.71 2.30
C VAL A 49 4.99 5.71 3.44
N VAL A 50 4.59 5.23 4.62
CA VAL A 50 4.68 5.93 5.90
C VAL A 50 5.67 5.16 6.76
N LEU A 51 6.75 5.82 7.17
CA LEU A 51 7.88 5.15 7.80
C LEU A 51 8.50 6.02 8.91
N PRO A 52 9.11 5.40 9.93
CA PRO A 52 9.89 6.11 10.94
C PRO A 52 11.20 6.64 10.34
N VAL A 53 11.87 7.53 11.07
CA VAL A 53 13.24 7.92 10.75
C VAL A 53 14.14 6.68 10.83
N ALA A 54 15.02 6.51 9.84
CA ALA A 54 15.92 5.36 9.75
C ALA A 54 16.89 5.32 10.94
N ASP A 55 17.06 4.16 11.53
CA ASP A 55 17.97 3.90 12.65
C ASP A 55 18.82 2.62 12.46
N GLY A 56 18.86 2.10 11.21
CA GLY A 56 19.61 0.88 10.86
C GLY A 56 18.94 -0.43 11.23
N GLN A 57 17.75 -0.40 11.85
CA GLN A 57 16.99 -1.62 12.17
C GLN A 57 16.14 -2.07 10.98
N LYS A 58 15.99 -3.40 10.80
CA LYS A 58 14.99 -3.98 9.91
C LYS A 58 13.63 -3.98 10.59
N ARG A 59 12.62 -3.42 9.93
CA ARG A 59 11.31 -3.15 10.51
C ARG A 59 10.21 -3.94 9.81
N PRO A 60 9.18 -4.40 10.56
CA PRO A 60 8.05 -5.09 9.95
C PRO A 60 7.30 -4.19 8.98
N VAL A 61 6.70 -4.80 7.97
CA VAL A 61 5.95 -4.14 6.90
C VAL A 61 4.45 -4.38 7.05
N LEU A 62 3.67 -3.32 6.85
CA LEU A 62 2.24 -3.41 6.63
C LEU A 62 1.91 -2.89 5.22
N LEU A 63 1.13 -3.65 4.45
CA LEU A 63 0.50 -3.17 3.22
C LEU A 63 -1.00 -2.98 3.44
N GLN A 64 -1.46 -1.73 3.37
CA GLN A 64 -2.87 -1.34 3.44
C GLN A 64 -3.49 -1.36 2.05
N ILE A 65 -4.62 -2.06 1.91
CA ILE A 65 -5.41 -2.20 0.68
C ILE A 65 -6.77 -1.57 0.92
N HIS A 66 -7.10 -0.50 0.18
CA HIS A 66 -8.35 0.22 0.39
C HIS A 66 -9.58 -0.58 -0.06
N GLY A 67 -10.73 -0.31 0.54
CA GLY A 67 -12.05 -0.79 0.10
C GLY A 67 -12.65 0.11 -0.99
N GLY A 68 -13.91 -0.12 -1.30
CA GLY A 68 -14.68 0.65 -2.28
C GLY A 68 -15.32 -0.21 -3.37
N GLY A 69 -15.67 -1.46 -3.06
CA GLY A 69 -16.37 -2.37 -3.96
C GLY A 69 -15.59 -2.67 -5.25
N TRP A 70 -14.27 -2.60 -5.21
CA TRP A 70 -13.36 -2.72 -6.38
C TRP A 70 -13.59 -1.67 -7.48
N MET A 71 -14.47 -0.69 -7.27
CA MET A 71 -14.89 0.32 -8.26
C MET A 71 -14.43 1.73 -7.93
N ILE A 72 -14.26 2.03 -6.63
CA ILE A 72 -13.85 3.35 -6.13
C ILE A 72 -12.79 3.19 -5.03
N GLY A 73 -12.28 4.30 -4.56
CA GLY A 73 -11.31 4.34 -3.46
C GLY A 73 -9.92 4.77 -3.92
N ASP A 74 -9.10 5.10 -2.93
CA ASP A 74 -7.73 5.56 -3.15
C ASP A 74 -6.87 5.24 -1.92
N LYS A 75 -5.55 5.08 -2.16
CA LYS A 75 -4.53 4.83 -1.13
C LYS A 75 -4.48 5.88 -0.01
N GLU A 76 -5.01 7.08 -0.26
CA GLU A 76 -5.02 8.18 0.70
C GLU A 76 -6.25 8.19 1.62
N GLN A 77 -7.31 7.46 1.26
CA GLN A 77 -8.62 7.58 1.92
C GLN A 77 -8.78 6.70 3.14
N GLN A 78 -8.02 5.60 3.25
CA GLN A 78 -8.21 4.61 4.31
C GLN A 78 -6.87 4.21 4.94
N GLY A 79 -6.93 3.77 6.21
CA GLY A 79 -5.77 3.23 6.92
C GLY A 79 -4.79 4.28 7.46
N GLY A 80 -4.98 5.57 7.20
CA GLY A 80 -4.07 6.63 7.65
C GLY A 80 -3.78 6.60 9.16
N PRO A 81 -4.80 6.57 10.04
CA PRO A 81 -4.58 6.48 11.49
C PRO A 81 -3.81 5.23 11.91
N LEU A 82 -4.15 4.07 11.34
CA LEU A 82 -3.45 2.80 11.62
C LEU A 82 -1.98 2.86 11.19
N MET A 83 -1.72 3.30 9.96
CA MET A 83 -0.35 3.38 9.44
C MET A 83 0.51 4.36 10.24
N SER A 84 -0.05 5.52 10.59
CA SER A 84 0.65 6.51 11.42
C SER A 84 0.94 5.97 12.81
N TYR A 85 -0.02 5.30 13.44
CA TYR A 85 0.14 4.67 14.75
C TYR A 85 1.23 3.60 14.74
N LEU A 86 1.25 2.74 13.72
CA LEU A 86 2.24 1.67 13.58
C LEU A 86 3.62 2.24 13.22
N ALA A 87 3.70 3.25 12.34
CA ALA A 87 4.97 3.88 11.98
C ALA A 87 5.64 4.53 13.20
N GLU A 88 4.88 5.17 14.10
CA GLU A 88 5.41 5.65 15.38
C GLU A 88 6.00 4.55 16.25
N ARG A 89 5.59 3.30 16.04
CA ARG A 89 6.06 2.10 16.74
C ARG A 89 7.06 1.27 15.97
N GLY A 90 7.57 1.85 14.90
CA GLY A 90 8.67 1.27 14.15
C GLY A 90 8.26 0.40 12.97
N TRP A 91 7.01 0.42 12.53
CA TRP A 91 6.59 -0.25 11.30
C TRP A 91 6.82 0.62 10.07
N VAL A 92 7.08 -0.02 8.94
CA VAL A 92 7.05 0.62 7.62
C VAL A 92 5.73 0.24 6.95
N CYS A 93 4.88 1.24 6.72
CA CYS A 93 3.51 1.03 6.25
C CYS A 93 3.34 1.56 4.83
N PHE A 94 2.89 0.70 3.93
CA PHE A 94 2.57 1.04 2.55
C PHE A 94 1.05 1.09 2.38
N ALA A 95 0.55 2.03 1.58
CA ALA A 95 -0.84 2.07 1.11
C ALA A 95 -0.84 2.08 -0.42
N MET A 96 -1.57 1.17 -1.03
CA MET A 96 -1.56 1.00 -2.47
C MET A 96 -2.86 1.39 -3.14
N ASN A 97 -2.75 1.91 -4.36
CA ASN A 97 -3.81 1.91 -5.35
C ASN A 97 -3.80 0.58 -6.11
N TYR A 98 -4.91 0.21 -6.67
CA TYR A 98 -5.05 -0.90 -7.63
C TYR A 98 -6.05 -0.51 -8.71
N ARG A 99 -5.99 -1.17 -9.87
CA ARG A 99 -6.93 -0.93 -10.98
C ARG A 99 -8.36 -1.22 -10.52
N LEU A 100 -9.31 -0.41 -10.99
CA LEU A 100 -10.70 -0.43 -10.56
C LEU A 100 -11.64 -0.86 -11.69
N SER A 101 -12.72 -1.54 -11.32
CA SER A 101 -13.83 -1.88 -12.20
C SER A 101 -14.61 -0.61 -12.62
N PRO A 102 -15.31 -0.60 -13.78
CA PRO A 102 -15.43 -1.70 -14.76
C PRO A 102 -14.27 -1.80 -15.75
N LYS A 103 -13.25 -0.93 -15.69
CA LYS A 103 -12.13 -0.93 -16.64
C LYS A 103 -11.17 -2.08 -16.43
N ALA A 104 -11.00 -2.48 -15.18
CA ALA A 104 -10.33 -3.70 -14.78
C ALA A 104 -11.37 -4.67 -14.20
N THR A 105 -11.15 -5.95 -14.36
CA THR A 105 -12.02 -7.00 -13.86
C THR A 105 -11.19 -8.05 -13.14
N PHE A 106 -11.83 -8.93 -12.38
CA PHE A 106 -11.12 -10.07 -11.79
C PHE A 106 -10.39 -10.88 -12.91
N PRO A 107 -9.12 -11.23 -12.77
CA PRO A 107 -8.29 -11.15 -11.55
C PRO A 107 -7.37 -9.91 -11.44
N ASP A 108 -7.57 -8.87 -12.23
CA ASP A 108 -6.68 -7.71 -12.31
C ASP A 108 -6.36 -7.11 -10.92
N HIS A 109 -7.38 -7.01 -10.06
CA HIS A 109 -7.24 -6.42 -8.72
C HIS A 109 -6.25 -7.21 -7.84
N ILE A 110 -6.38 -8.55 -7.80
CA ILE A 110 -5.45 -9.38 -7.03
C ILE A 110 -4.06 -9.44 -7.67
N VAL A 111 -3.97 -9.40 -8.98
CA VAL A 111 -2.67 -9.31 -9.69
C VAL A 111 -1.93 -8.03 -9.27
N ASP A 112 -2.63 -6.90 -9.18
CA ASP A 112 -2.02 -5.64 -8.73
C ASP A 112 -1.55 -5.72 -7.28
N VAL A 113 -2.31 -6.35 -6.39
CA VAL A 113 -1.88 -6.59 -4.99
C VAL A 113 -0.62 -7.46 -4.95
N LYS A 114 -0.57 -8.55 -5.72
CA LYS A 114 0.62 -9.41 -5.80
C LYS A 114 1.84 -8.65 -6.34
N ARG A 115 1.65 -7.79 -7.34
CA ARG A 115 2.71 -6.93 -7.88
C ARG A 115 3.25 -5.96 -6.83
N ALA A 116 2.36 -5.36 -6.04
CA ALA A 116 2.75 -4.47 -4.95
C ALA A 116 3.54 -5.23 -3.87
N ILE A 117 3.12 -6.44 -3.48
CA ILE A 117 3.87 -7.28 -2.54
C ILE A 117 5.25 -7.62 -3.09
N ALA A 118 5.35 -8.03 -4.36
CA ALA A 118 6.62 -8.32 -5.03
C ALA A 118 7.55 -7.10 -5.02
N TRP A 119 7.02 -5.93 -5.39
CA TRP A 119 7.79 -4.68 -5.40
C TRP A 119 8.27 -4.29 -3.98
N ILE A 120 7.39 -4.42 -2.97
CA ILE A 120 7.75 -4.13 -1.57
C ILE A 120 8.88 -5.06 -1.13
N ARG A 121 8.80 -6.36 -1.42
CA ARG A 121 9.84 -7.32 -1.06
C ARG A 121 11.19 -6.97 -1.70
N GLU A 122 11.18 -6.59 -2.96
CA GLU A 122 12.39 -6.20 -3.69
C GLU A 122 13.01 -4.89 -3.16
N ASN A 123 12.19 -3.94 -2.73
CA ASN A 123 12.61 -2.59 -2.34
C ASN A 123 12.62 -2.34 -0.82
N ALA A 124 12.17 -3.27 0.00
CA ALA A 124 11.96 -3.12 1.44
C ALA A 124 13.19 -2.54 2.17
N GLU A 125 14.37 -3.06 1.88
CA GLU A 125 15.60 -2.65 2.56
C GLU A 125 15.94 -1.18 2.32
N SER A 126 15.59 -0.61 1.17
CA SER A 126 15.76 0.81 0.86
C SER A 126 14.92 1.73 1.77
N TYR A 127 13.89 1.18 2.40
CA TYR A 127 13.00 1.86 3.35
C TYR A 127 13.23 1.43 4.80
N GLY A 128 14.30 0.67 5.08
CA GLY A 128 14.57 0.13 6.41
C GLY A 128 13.59 -0.96 6.84
N ALA A 129 12.94 -1.60 5.89
CA ALA A 129 11.93 -2.63 6.12
C ALA A 129 12.51 -4.05 5.95
N ASP A 130 11.89 -5.01 6.63
CA ASP A 130 12.23 -6.42 6.51
C ASP A 130 11.43 -7.07 5.38
N PRO A 131 12.07 -7.50 4.27
CA PRO A 131 11.39 -8.16 3.18
C PRO A 131 10.75 -9.50 3.56
N GLU A 132 11.17 -10.12 4.67
CA GLU A 132 10.62 -11.39 5.14
C GLU A 132 9.42 -11.22 6.09
N PHE A 133 9.16 -9.98 6.56
CA PHE A 133 8.05 -9.71 7.47
C PHE A 133 7.05 -8.73 6.85
N ILE A 134 6.21 -9.23 5.96
CA ILE A 134 5.16 -8.45 5.29
C ILE A 134 3.79 -8.93 5.75
N CYS A 135 3.04 -8.01 6.37
CA CYS A 135 1.62 -8.18 6.70
C CYS A 135 0.76 -7.41 5.71
N VAL A 136 -0.45 -7.89 5.45
CA VAL A 136 -1.44 -7.22 4.61
C VAL A 136 -2.71 -6.93 5.42
N THR A 137 -3.37 -5.82 5.12
CA THR A 137 -4.62 -5.44 5.78
C THR A 137 -5.52 -4.67 4.84
N GLY A 138 -6.81 -4.71 5.09
CA GLY A 138 -7.79 -3.95 4.31
C GLY A 138 -9.21 -4.13 4.83
N GLY A 139 -10.10 -3.24 4.44
CA GLY A 139 -11.51 -3.30 4.76
C GLY A 139 -12.38 -3.58 3.52
N SER A 140 -13.52 -4.25 3.67
CA SER A 140 -14.47 -4.49 2.57
C SER A 140 -13.80 -5.19 1.37
N ALA A 141 -13.84 -4.60 0.17
CA ALA A 141 -13.13 -5.12 -1.01
C ALA A 141 -11.63 -5.28 -0.76
N GLY A 142 -11.00 -4.37 0.00
CA GLY A 142 -9.60 -4.48 0.44
C GLY A 142 -9.37 -5.67 1.36
N GLY A 143 -10.32 -5.97 2.25
CA GLY A 143 -10.29 -7.17 3.10
C GLY A 143 -10.38 -8.46 2.30
N HIS A 144 -11.24 -8.50 1.27
CA HIS A 144 -11.30 -9.62 0.33
C HIS A 144 -9.95 -9.83 -0.38
N LEU A 145 -9.36 -8.77 -0.92
CA LEU A 145 -8.06 -8.84 -1.60
C LEU A 145 -6.94 -9.25 -0.65
N THR A 146 -6.99 -8.80 0.60
CA THR A 146 -6.07 -9.19 1.69
C THR A 146 -6.14 -10.71 1.93
N ALA A 147 -7.35 -11.24 2.14
CA ALA A 147 -7.56 -12.67 2.36
C ALA A 147 -7.12 -13.49 1.14
N LEU A 148 -7.49 -13.05 -0.06
CA LEU A 148 -7.11 -13.74 -1.28
C LEU A 148 -5.59 -13.76 -1.48
N ALA A 149 -4.90 -12.63 -1.21
CA ALA A 149 -3.45 -12.55 -1.30
C ALA A 149 -2.76 -13.54 -0.33
N ALA A 150 -3.24 -13.60 0.91
CA ALA A 150 -2.68 -14.48 1.95
C ALA A 150 -2.92 -15.96 1.66
N LEU A 151 -4.08 -16.31 1.10
CA LEU A 151 -4.48 -17.69 0.81
C LEU A 151 -3.96 -18.24 -0.53
N THR A 152 -3.36 -17.40 -1.35
CA THR A 152 -2.80 -17.79 -2.66
C THR A 152 -1.30 -17.44 -2.77
N PRO A 153 -0.46 -17.89 -1.81
CA PRO A 153 0.97 -17.59 -1.87
C PRO A 153 1.59 -18.19 -3.14
N ASN A 154 2.36 -17.37 -3.87
CA ASN A 154 3.10 -17.78 -5.06
C ASN A 154 2.24 -18.44 -6.16
N ASP A 155 0.94 -18.15 -6.20
CA ASP A 155 0.06 -18.69 -7.23
C ASP A 155 0.33 -18.02 -8.58
N PRO A 156 0.84 -18.75 -9.60
CA PRO A 156 1.19 -18.17 -10.88
C PRO A 156 -0.02 -17.62 -11.64
N ALA A 157 -1.23 -18.07 -11.34
CA ALA A 157 -2.46 -17.54 -11.95
C ALA A 157 -2.67 -16.05 -11.62
N PHE A 158 -2.13 -15.59 -10.49
CA PHE A 158 -2.21 -14.20 -10.06
C PHE A 158 -0.88 -13.44 -10.17
N GLN A 159 0.12 -14.02 -10.81
CA GLN A 159 1.46 -13.44 -10.97
C GLN A 159 1.93 -13.41 -12.43
N PRO A 160 1.13 -12.95 -13.41
CA PRO A 160 1.53 -12.97 -14.81
C PRO A 160 2.74 -12.08 -15.08
N GLY A 161 3.83 -12.69 -15.57
CA GLY A 161 5.08 -12.01 -15.87
C GLY A 161 6.02 -11.82 -14.65
N PHE A 162 5.64 -12.34 -13.48
CA PHE A 162 6.46 -12.39 -12.27
C PHE A 162 6.19 -13.66 -11.44
N GLU A 163 5.95 -14.76 -12.13
CA GLU A 163 5.52 -16.06 -11.57
C GLU A 163 6.51 -16.65 -10.55
N THR A 164 7.80 -16.28 -10.68
CA THR A 164 8.87 -16.78 -9.81
C THR A 164 9.14 -15.92 -8.58
N VAL A 165 8.47 -14.77 -8.47
CA VAL A 165 8.69 -13.85 -7.35
C VAL A 165 7.88 -14.31 -6.14
N ASP A 166 8.51 -14.27 -4.97
CA ASP A 166 7.86 -14.63 -3.71
C ASP A 166 6.85 -13.54 -3.28
N THR A 167 5.58 -13.92 -3.22
CA THR A 167 4.48 -13.07 -2.78
C THR A 167 3.82 -13.56 -1.48
N ARG A 168 4.50 -14.41 -0.72
CA ARG A 168 4.03 -14.84 0.62
C ARG A 168 3.96 -13.64 1.56
N VAL A 169 3.01 -13.70 2.46
CA VAL A 169 2.86 -12.76 3.57
C VAL A 169 2.79 -13.52 4.88
N VAL A 170 3.11 -12.87 6.01
CA VAL A 170 3.11 -13.54 7.32
C VAL A 170 1.78 -13.42 8.05
N ALA A 171 1.01 -12.37 7.74
CA ALA A 171 -0.34 -12.15 8.27
C ALA A 171 -1.14 -11.21 7.33
#